data_d751b548b37610ff28c97843e49c8be9
#
_entry.id   d751b548b37610ff28c97843e49c8be9
#
_cell.length_a   1.000
_cell.length_b   1.000
_cell.length_c   1.000
_cell.angle_alpha   90.00
_cell.angle_beta   90.00
_cell.angle_gamma   90.00
#
_symmetry.space_group_name_H-M   'P 1'
#
loop_
_entity.id
_entity.type
_entity.pdbx_description
1 polymer ?
#
loop_
_entity_poly.entity_id
_entity_poly.type
_entity_poly.pdbx_seq_one_letter_code
_entity_poly.pdbx_strand_id
1 'polypeptide(L)'
;RTGRQPKRTDMNDDKLRYATLLRDNVQRAKGLRAAAAAAASDHADRMRLREWQALRLARTHRDLLDSPRYGPAARFFLDDLYGPKDFSKRDEEVERIIPLMTRMLPPSALHTIALAVGLDALSEELDSAMIAALRRNGRMRQIDDEAYAAAYRACANPAQREEQIGRIGEIGAALAGLTRMPLLSGLLRAMRGPAHLAGLGELHDFLERGFSAFKHMGKADAFLATIAERETALMQTWFAGSTDR
;
A
#
# COMPACT_ATOMS: atom_id res chain seq x y z
N ARG A 1 -9.94 32.06 -16.66
CA ARG A 1 -8.82 31.10 -16.90
C ARG A 1 -9.43 29.89 -17.58
N THR A 2 -9.29 29.80 -18.89
CA THR A 2 -9.76 28.72 -19.76
C THR A 2 -8.92 27.48 -19.48
N GLY A 3 -9.48 26.51 -18.76
CA GLY A 3 -8.90 25.20 -18.61
C GLY A 3 -8.87 24.47 -19.95
N ARG A 4 -7.69 24.28 -20.50
CA ARG A 4 -7.45 23.53 -21.73
C ARG A 4 -7.82 22.07 -21.45
N GLN A 5 -8.87 21.54 -22.06
CA GLN A 5 -9.15 20.09 -21.99
C GLN A 5 -7.97 19.32 -22.59
N PRO A 6 -7.47 18.26 -21.95
CA PRO A 6 -6.37 17.46 -22.48
C PRO A 6 -6.77 16.87 -23.83
N LYS A 7 -5.88 16.92 -24.79
CA LYS A 7 -6.12 16.33 -26.12
C LYS A 7 -6.25 14.82 -25.99
N ARG A 8 -7.07 14.19 -26.81
CA ARG A 8 -7.33 12.73 -26.81
C ARG A 8 -6.02 11.91 -26.99
N THR A 9 -5.01 12.45 -27.66
CA THR A 9 -3.69 11.86 -27.83
C THR A 9 -2.93 11.82 -26.49
N ASP A 10 -2.91 12.93 -25.72
CA ASP A 10 -2.22 13.04 -24.44
C ASP A 10 -2.80 12.04 -23.40
N MET A 11 -4.11 11.85 -23.44
CA MET A 11 -4.83 10.92 -22.55
C MET A 11 -4.52 9.44 -22.86
N ASN A 12 -4.28 9.10 -24.13
CA ASN A 12 -3.92 7.74 -24.52
C ASN A 12 -2.47 7.42 -24.17
N ASP A 13 -1.58 8.39 -24.33
CA ASP A 13 -0.15 8.28 -23.97
C ASP A 13 0.01 8.13 -22.45
N ASP A 14 -0.76 8.87 -21.65
CA ASP A 14 -0.80 8.71 -20.19
C ASP A 14 -1.29 7.32 -19.77
N LYS A 15 -2.32 6.79 -20.41
CA LYS A 15 -2.81 5.43 -20.14
C LYS A 15 -1.73 4.36 -20.40
N LEU A 16 -1.04 4.47 -21.52
CA LEU A 16 0.03 3.54 -21.87
C LEU A 16 1.20 3.63 -20.88
N ARG A 17 1.60 4.84 -20.50
CA ARG A 17 2.64 5.08 -19.52
C ARG A 17 2.30 4.45 -18.16
N TYR A 18 1.07 4.67 -17.66
CA TYR A 18 0.65 4.10 -16.39
C TYR A 18 0.44 2.58 -16.43
N ALA A 19 0.01 2.04 -17.58
CA ALA A 19 -0.08 0.60 -17.76
C ALA A 19 1.31 -0.07 -17.77
N THR A 20 2.31 0.57 -18.35
CA THR A 20 3.70 0.10 -18.30
C THR A 20 4.24 0.16 -16.89
N LEU A 21 4.09 1.29 -16.20
CA LEU A 21 4.50 1.45 -14.81
C LEU A 21 3.83 0.40 -13.89
N LEU A 22 2.54 0.14 -14.10
CA LEU A 22 1.82 -0.88 -13.34
C LEU A 22 2.41 -2.28 -13.57
N ARG A 23 2.68 -2.63 -14.84
CA ARG A 23 3.27 -3.92 -15.19
C ARG A 23 4.66 -4.10 -14.54
N ASP A 24 5.50 -3.09 -14.64
CA ASP A 24 6.85 -3.12 -14.09
C ASP A 24 6.80 -3.28 -12.55
N ASN A 25 5.91 -2.55 -11.89
CA ASN A 25 5.72 -2.66 -10.43
C ASN A 25 5.19 -4.05 -10.01
N VAL A 26 4.25 -4.63 -10.76
CA VAL A 26 3.76 -6.01 -10.51
C VAL A 26 4.91 -7.02 -10.63
N GLN A 27 5.70 -6.93 -11.70
CA GLN A 27 6.84 -7.84 -11.91
C GLN A 27 7.89 -7.70 -10.80
N ARG A 28 8.17 -6.46 -10.37
CA ARG A 28 9.08 -6.20 -9.25
C ARG A 28 8.56 -6.82 -7.95
N ALA A 29 7.29 -6.61 -7.60
CA ALA A 29 6.68 -7.17 -6.40
C ALA A 29 6.71 -8.72 -6.41
N LYS A 30 6.34 -9.33 -7.55
CA LYS A 30 6.38 -10.79 -7.73
C LYS A 30 7.80 -11.35 -7.57
N GLY A 31 8.80 -10.71 -8.18
CA GLY A 31 10.20 -11.12 -8.06
C GLY A 31 10.71 -11.08 -6.61
N LEU A 32 10.36 -10.03 -5.87
CA LEU A 32 10.72 -9.89 -4.46
C LEU A 32 10.05 -10.96 -3.57
N ARG A 33 8.76 -11.24 -3.81
CA ARG A 33 8.04 -12.30 -3.08
C ARG A 33 8.57 -13.69 -3.41
N ALA A 34 8.88 -13.96 -4.68
CA ALA A 34 9.47 -15.24 -5.08
C ALA A 34 10.84 -15.45 -4.41
N ALA A 35 11.68 -14.41 -4.38
CA ALA A 35 12.96 -14.46 -3.67
C ALA A 35 12.78 -14.68 -2.16
N ALA A 36 11.76 -14.05 -1.55
CA ALA A 36 11.44 -14.21 -0.14
C ALA A 36 10.80 -15.57 0.21
N ALA A 37 10.18 -16.24 -0.77
CA ALA A 37 9.57 -17.57 -0.59
C ALA A 37 10.55 -18.73 -0.83
N ALA A 38 11.79 -18.45 -1.22
CA ALA A 38 12.78 -19.47 -1.59
C ALA A 38 13.12 -20.44 -0.44
N ALA A 39 12.92 -20.01 0.83
CA ALA A 39 13.04 -20.87 1.99
C ALA A 39 11.84 -20.70 2.93
N ALA A 40 11.36 -21.78 3.54
CA ALA A 40 10.25 -21.75 4.50
C ALA A 40 10.53 -20.82 5.69
N SER A 41 11.79 -20.71 6.12
CA SER A 41 12.22 -19.76 7.16
C SER A 41 11.98 -18.31 6.77
N ASP A 42 12.12 -17.97 5.48
CA ASP A 42 11.99 -16.61 4.99
C ASP A 42 10.53 -16.16 5.01
N HIS A 43 9.61 -17.06 4.67
CA HIS A 43 8.18 -16.80 4.81
C HIS A 43 7.76 -16.57 6.26
N ALA A 44 8.20 -17.43 7.18
CA ALA A 44 7.87 -17.31 8.61
C ALA A 44 8.42 -15.99 9.22
N ASP A 45 9.64 -15.61 8.87
CA ASP A 45 10.25 -14.36 9.34
C ASP A 45 9.53 -13.13 8.80
N ARG A 46 9.08 -13.19 7.53
CA ARG A 46 8.29 -12.11 6.92
C ARG A 46 6.94 -11.95 7.61
N MET A 47 6.24 -13.04 7.88
CA MET A 47 4.96 -12.99 8.60
C MET A 47 5.14 -12.41 10.01
N ARG A 48 6.19 -12.83 10.74
CA ARG A 48 6.51 -12.29 12.08
C ARG A 48 6.82 -10.79 12.06
N LEU A 49 7.60 -10.33 11.08
CA LEU A 49 7.89 -8.90 10.91
C LEU A 49 6.60 -8.12 10.65
N ARG A 50 5.77 -8.57 9.73
CA ARG A 50 4.50 -7.91 9.38
C ARG A 50 3.50 -7.89 10.52
N GLU A 51 3.42 -8.96 11.29
CA GLU A 51 2.58 -9.01 12.50
C GLU A 51 3.03 -7.95 13.50
N TRP A 52 4.33 -7.87 13.77
CA TRP A 52 4.88 -6.84 14.66
C TRP A 52 4.59 -5.43 14.14
N GLN A 53 4.81 -5.18 12.83
CA GLN A 53 4.54 -3.89 12.20
C GLN A 53 3.05 -3.52 12.28
N ALA A 54 2.15 -4.45 12.03
CA ALA A 54 0.71 -4.22 12.14
C ALA A 54 0.29 -3.87 13.57
N LEU A 55 0.82 -4.57 14.57
CA LEU A 55 0.58 -4.26 15.99
C LEU A 55 1.14 -2.88 16.38
N ARG A 56 2.33 -2.53 15.90
CA ARG A 56 2.90 -1.20 16.13
C ARG A 56 2.05 -0.10 15.49
N LEU A 57 1.65 -0.26 14.23
CA LEU A 57 0.75 0.67 13.54
C LEU A 57 -0.58 0.83 14.30
N ALA A 58 -1.17 -0.26 14.76
CA ALA A 58 -2.41 -0.23 15.54
C ALA A 58 -2.24 0.56 16.86
N ARG A 59 -1.09 0.42 17.54
CA ARG A 59 -0.77 1.21 18.74
C ARG A 59 -0.62 2.69 18.43
N THR A 60 0.16 3.02 17.38
CA THR A 60 0.46 4.41 16.98
C THR A 60 -0.79 5.17 16.54
N HIS A 61 -1.74 4.47 15.90
CA HIS A 61 -2.93 5.07 15.29
C HIS A 61 -4.24 4.64 15.95
N ARG A 62 -4.19 4.29 17.24
CA ARG A 62 -5.34 3.76 17.98
C ARG A 62 -6.54 4.71 17.95
N ASP A 63 -6.31 6.01 18.12
CA ASP A 63 -7.34 7.04 18.04
C ASP A 63 -8.04 7.10 16.68
N LEU A 64 -7.29 6.87 15.58
CA LEU A 64 -7.86 6.77 14.24
C LEU A 64 -8.68 5.48 14.06
N LEU A 65 -8.23 4.37 14.64
CA LEU A 65 -8.94 3.08 14.61
C LEU A 65 -10.25 3.14 15.41
N ASP A 66 -10.25 3.82 16.56
CA ASP A 66 -11.40 3.97 17.43
C ASP A 66 -12.39 5.04 16.94
N SER A 67 -11.98 5.88 15.97
CA SER A 67 -12.84 6.91 15.39
C SER A 67 -13.94 6.31 14.52
N PRO A 68 -15.22 6.66 14.76
CA PRO A 68 -16.31 6.25 13.87
C PRO A 68 -16.11 6.67 12.42
N ARG A 69 -15.47 7.84 12.19
CA ARG A 69 -15.21 8.40 10.87
C ARG A 69 -14.01 7.76 10.19
N TYR A 70 -12.90 7.61 10.89
CA TYR A 70 -11.63 7.16 10.31
C TYR A 70 -11.41 5.66 10.44
N GLY A 71 -12.04 5.01 11.41
CA GLY A 71 -11.83 3.60 11.72
C GLY A 71 -11.97 2.65 10.54
N PRO A 72 -12.98 2.76 9.67
CA PRO A 72 -13.07 1.90 8.49
C PRO A 72 -11.86 2.03 7.56
N ALA A 73 -11.36 3.25 7.32
CA ALA A 73 -10.17 3.49 6.50
C ALA A 73 -8.89 3.03 7.20
N ALA A 74 -8.73 3.29 8.49
CA ALA A 74 -7.58 2.82 9.27
C ALA A 74 -7.50 1.28 9.28
N ARG A 75 -8.62 0.58 9.49
CA ARG A 75 -8.68 -0.90 9.39
C ARG A 75 -8.35 -1.40 7.98
N PHE A 76 -8.85 -0.75 6.93
CA PHE A 76 -8.49 -1.10 5.56
C PHE A 76 -6.97 -1.03 5.32
N PHE A 77 -6.30 0.02 5.82
CA PHE A 77 -4.84 0.10 5.75
C PHE A 77 -4.15 -1.03 6.50
N LEU A 78 -4.57 -1.30 7.73
CA LEU A 78 -3.93 -2.33 8.56
C LEU A 78 -4.17 -3.75 8.05
N ASP A 79 -5.40 -4.06 7.62
CA ASP A 79 -5.80 -5.43 7.28
C ASP A 79 -5.53 -5.78 5.82
N ASP A 80 -5.70 -4.82 4.91
CA ASP A 80 -5.66 -5.07 3.47
C ASP A 80 -4.38 -4.57 2.78
N LEU A 81 -3.64 -3.63 3.38
CA LEU A 81 -2.37 -3.12 2.82
C LEU A 81 -1.15 -3.57 3.63
N TYR A 82 -1.23 -3.57 4.96
CA TYR A 82 -0.10 -3.92 5.85
C TYR A 82 -0.32 -5.21 6.63
N GLY A 83 -1.46 -5.87 6.47
CA GLY A 83 -1.78 -7.10 7.19
C GLY A 83 -0.81 -8.25 6.83
N PRO A 84 -0.66 -9.24 7.73
CA PRO A 84 0.16 -10.42 7.51
C PRO A 84 -0.54 -11.38 6.52
N LYS A 85 -0.73 -10.95 5.27
CA LYS A 85 -1.40 -11.70 4.21
C LYS A 85 -0.42 -12.00 3.08
N ASP A 86 -0.67 -13.10 2.39
CA ASP A 86 -0.02 -13.41 1.11
C ASP A 86 -0.81 -12.72 -0.03
N PHE A 87 -0.16 -11.80 -0.72
CA PHE A 87 -0.75 -11.04 -1.81
C PHE A 87 -0.45 -11.61 -3.20
N SER A 88 0.21 -12.77 -3.30
CA SER A 88 0.63 -13.37 -4.58
C SER A 88 -0.53 -13.58 -5.54
N LYS A 89 -1.68 -14.07 -5.05
CA LYS A 89 -2.88 -14.28 -5.87
C LYS A 89 -3.44 -12.96 -6.41
N ARG A 90 -3.46 -11.92 -5.59
CA ARG A 90 -3.88 -10.57 -6.02
C ARG A 90 -2.98 -10.04 -7.14
N ASP A 91 -1.67 -10.26 -7.06
CA ASP A 91 -0.73 -9.82 -8.10
C ASP A 91 -0.96 -10.53 -9.43
N GLU A 92 -1.23 -11.83 -9.40
CA GLU A 92 -1.61 -12.60 -10.59
C GLU A 92 -2.92 -12.09 -11.20
N GLU A 93 -3.92 -11.79 -10.37
CA GLU A 93 -5.17 -11.20 -10.81
C GLU A 93 -4.95 -9.83 -11.45
N VAL A 94 -4.15 -8.95 -10.83
CA VAL A 94 -3.82 -7.62 -11.37
C VAL A 94 -3.13 -7.75 -12.71
N GLU A 95 -2.09 -8.58 -12.83
CA GLU A 95 -1.32 -8.77 -14.07
C GLU A 95 -2.23 -9.19 -15.23
N ARG A 96 -3.10 -10.17 -14.97
CA ARG A 96 -4.03 -10.70 -15.98
C ARG A 96 -4.99 -9.66 -16.54
N ILE A 97 -5.37 -8.66 -15.73
CA ILE A 97 -6.37 -7.68 -16.13
C ILE A 97 -5.81 -6.32 -16.54
N ILE A 98 -4.48 -6.12 -16.53
CA ILE A 98 -3.87 -4.86 -16.96
C ILE A 98 -4.40 -4.39 -18.33
N PRO A 99 -4.52 -5.25 -19.38
CA PRO A 99 -5.06 -4.82 -20.67
C PRO A 99 -6.51 -4.30 -20.59
N LEU A 100 -7.33 -4.96 -19.77
CA LEU A 100 -8.73 -4.55 -19.55
C LEU A 100 -8.80 -3.22 -18.79
N MET A 101 -8.03 -3.09 -17.71
CA MET A 101 -7.96 -1.85 -16.91
C MET A 101 -7.50 -0.68 -17.78
N THR A 102 -6.47 -0.87 -18.63
CA THR A 102 -5.96 0.17 -19.53
C THR A 102 -7.04 0.68 -20.48
N ARG A 103 -7.90 -0.21 -20.95
CA ARG A 103 -9.02 0.17 -21.85
C ARG A 103 -10.17 0.85 -21.13
N MET A 104 -10.54 0.35 -19.93
CA MET A 104 -11.78 0.73 -19.24
C MET A 104 -11.59 1.90 -18.25
N LEU A 105 -10.45 1.98 -17.59
CA LEU A 105 -10.24 2.96 -16.52
C LEU A 105 -9.73 4.31 -17.05
N PRO A 106 -10.07 5.41 -16.37
CA PRO A 106 -9.45 6.71 -16.62
C PRO A 106 -7.96 6.68 -16.24
N PRO A 107 -7.11 7.55 -16.84
CA PRO A 107 -5.68 7.62 -16.53
C PRO A 107 -5.39 7.79 -15.03
N SER A 108 -6.17 8.60 -14.32
CA SER A 108 -6.02 8.83 -12.88
C SER A 108 -6.21 7.56 -12.03
N ALA A 109 -7.16 6.70 -12.39
CA ALA A 109 -7.38 5.44 -11.69
C ALA A 109 -6.24 4.44 -11.97
N LEU A 110 -5.77 4.34 -13.21
CA LEU A 110 -4.59 3.54 -13.56
C LEU A 110 -3.35 4.00 -12.81
N HIS A 111 -3.13 5.31 -12.74
CA HIS A 111 -2.02 5.88 -11.99
C HIS A 111 -2.09 5.52 -10.50
N THR A 112 -3.28 5.67 -9.89
CA THR A 112 -3.48 5.32 -8.47
C THR A 112 -3.16 3.84 -8.21
N ILE A 113 -3.59 2.93 -9.09
CA ILE A 113 -3.30 1.50 -8.97
C ILE A 113 -1.79 1.25 -9.15
N ALA A 114 -1.15 1.89 -10.13
CA ALA A 114 0.28 1.76 -10.35
C ALA A 114 1.11 2.26 -9.14
N LEU A 115 0.70 3.37 -8.51
CA LEU A 115 1.32 3.87 -7.27
C LEU A 115 1.13 2.89 -6.11
N ALA A 116 -0.06 2.31 -5.96
CA ALA A 116 -0.34 1.34 -4.88
C ALA A 116 0.51 0.07 -5.01
N VAL A 117 0.63 -0.47 -6.23
CA VAL A 117 1.51 -1.64 -6.48
C VAL A 117 2.99 -1.26 -6.34
N GLY A 118 3.38 -0.04 -6.72
CA GLY A 118 4.74 0.47 -6.51
C GLY A 118 5.09 0.64 -5.04
N LEU A 119 4.14 1.07 -4.20
CA LEU A 119 4.31 1.11 -2.75
C LEU A 119 4.45 -0.29 -2.16
N ASP A 120 3.66 -1.24 -2.64
CA ASP A 120 3.74 -2.64 -2.23
C ASP A 120 5.12 -3.23 -2.55
N ALA A 121 5.66 -3.04 -3.76
CA ALA A 121 7.00 -3.46 -4.13
C ALA A 121 8.09 -2.81 -3.25
N LEU A 122 7.99 -1.51 -2.99
CA LEU A 122 8.92 -0.80 -2.09
C LEU A 122 8.84 -1.37 -0.66
N SER A 123 7.65 -1.68 -0.17
CA SER A 123 7.45 -2.29 1.16
C SER A 123 8.09 -3.68 1.24
N GLU A 124 7.99 -4.50 0.18
CA GLU A 124 8.68 -5.81 0.11
C GLU A 124 10.21 -5.68 0.19
N GLU A 125 10.80 -4.68 -0.46
CA GLU A 125 12.24 -4.40 -0.37
C GLU A 125 12.66 -3.98 1.04
N LEU A 126 11.89 -3.05 1.62
CA LEU A 126 12.15 -2.55 2.97
C LEU A 126 12.00 -3.66 4.02
N ASP A 127 11.01 -4.54 3.87
CA ASP A 127 10.83 -5.71 4.73
C ASP A 127 12.02 -6.68 4.61
N SER A 128 12.51 -6.91 3.39
CA SER A 128 13.67 -7.77 3.15
C SER A 128 14.94 -7.22 3.84
N ALA A 129 15.15 -5.89 3.77
CA ALA A 129 16.27 -5.24 4.47
C ALA A 129 16.13 -5.36 5.99
N MET A 130 14.91 -5.18 6.53
CA MET A 130 14.61 -5.32 7.96
C MET A 130 14.88 -6.75 8.45
N ILE A 131 14.40 -7.77 7.72
CA ILE A 131 14.62 -9.18 8.05
C ILE A 131 16.13 -9.49 8.10
N ALA A 132 16.88 -9.03 7.10
CA ALA A 132 18.32 -9.22 7.05
C ALA A 132 19.02 -8.56 8.26
N ALA A 133 18.60 -7.35 8.66
CA ALA A 133 19.14 -6.65 9.82
C ALA A 133 18.79 -7.36 11.14
N LEU A 134 17.52 -7.76 11.32
CA LEU A 134 17.07 -8.50 12.51
C LEU A 134 17.77 -9.86 12.68
N ARG A 135 18.02 -10.56 11.57
CA ARG A 135 18.78 -11.83 11.56
C ARG A 135 20.23 -11.61 11.97
N ARG A 136 20.91 -10.60 11.40
CA ARG A 136 22.30 -10.26 11.79
C ARG A 136 22.44 -9.94 13.27
N ASN A 137 21.42 -9.29 13.84
CA ASN A 137 21.40 -8.92 15.25
C ASN A 137 20.89 -10.05 16.18
N GLY A 138 20.50 -11.22 15.62
CA GLY A 138 19.95 -12.34 16.40
C GLY A 138 18.55 -12.09 17.00
N ARG A 139 17.84 -11.04 16.54
CA ARG A 139 16.56 -10.58 17.12
C ARG A 139 15.33 -10.98 16.32
N MET A 140 15.49 -11.76 15.25
CA MET A 140 14.37 -12.11 14.35
C MET A 140 13.26 -12.92 15.05
N ARG A 141 13.61 -13.71 16.07
CA ARG A 141 12.62 -14.51 16.82
C ARG A 141 11.85 -13.72 17.88
N GLN A 142 12.41 -12.60 18.34
CA GLN A 142 11.81 -11.76 19.37
C GLN A 142 12.03 -10.29 18.99
N ILE A 143 11.07 -9.73 18.25
CA ILE A 143 11.09 -8.35 17.80
C ILE A 143 10.37 -7.52 18.86
N ASP A 144 11.12 -6.65 19.54
CA ASP A 144 10.61 -5.58 20.40
C ASP A 144 10.93 -4.21 19.80
N ASP A 145 10.49 -3.13 20.41
CA ASP A 145 10.67 -1.78 19.91
C ASP A 145 12.16 -1.40 19.77
N GLU A 146 13.03 -1.85 20.68
CA GLU A 146 14.48 -1.63 20.61
C GLU A 146 15.12 -2.39 19.44
N ALA A 147 14.83 -3.68 19.30
CA ALA A 147 15.32 -4.52 18.21
C ALA A 147 14.89 -4.00 16.85
N TYR A 148 13.64 -3.54 16.75
CA TYR A 148 13.11 -2.96 15.53
C TYR A 148 13.81 -1.64 15.19
N ALA A 149 13.95 -0.72 16.13
CA ALA A 149 14.64 0.56 15.94
C ALA A 149 16.13 0.36 15.56
N ALA A 150 16.83 -0.59 16.20
CA ALA A 150 18.21 -0.93 15.86
C ALA A 150 18.32 -1.49 14.42
N ALA A 151 17.43 -2.40 14.03
CA ALA A 151 17.39 -2.94 12.67
C ALA A 151 17.05 -1.86 11.64
N TYR A 152 16.11 -0.97 11.97
CA TYR A 152 15.70 0.15 11.12
C TYR A 152 16.88 1.09 10.81
N ARG A 153 17.68 1.47 11.82
CA ARG A 153 18.93 2.24 11.63
C ARG A 153 19.94 1.47 10.79
N ALA A 154 20.11 0.19 11.07
CA ALA A 154 21.08 -0.65 10.37
C ALA A 154 20.76 -0.84 8.88
N CYS A 155 19.52 -0.62 8.46
CA CYS A 155 19.14 -0.63 7.05
C CYS A 155 19.67 0.60 6.27
N ALA A 156 19.95 1.72 6.94
CA ALA A 156 20.51 2.95 6.38
C ALA A 156 19.79 3.45 5.10
N ASN A 157 18.47 3.38 5.09
CA ASN A 157 17.65 3.69 3.91
C ASN A 157 16.59 4.80 4.15
N PRO A 158 16.96 5.97 4.74
CA PRO A 158 16.00 7.03 5.09
C PRO A 158 15.20 7.53 3.89
N ALA A 159 15.85 7.74 2.73
CA ALA A 159 15.18 8.22 1.52
C ALA A 159 14.05 7.27 1.04
N GLN A 160 14.27 5.95 1.11
CA GLN A 160 13.24 4.98 0.75
C GLN A 160 12.08 4.97 1.77
N ARG A 161 12.35 5.23 3.05
CA ARG A 161 11.32 5.36 4.07
C ARG A 161 10.50 6.64 3.92
N GLU A 162 11.15 7.76 3.61
CA GLU A 162 10.46 9.01 3.25
C GLU A 162 9.57 8.81 2.02
N GLU A 163 10.09 8.13 1.00
CA GLU A 163 9.32 7.78 -0.19
C GLU A 163 8.11 6.90 0.16
N GLN A 164 8.27 5.90 1.01
CA GLN A 164 7.17 5.03 1.46
C GLN A 164 6.06 5.84 2.13
N ILE A 165 6.40 6.72 3.07
CA ILE A 165 5.44 7.59 3.77
C ILE A 165 4.77 8.55 2.79
N GLY A 166 5.53 9.19 1.91
CA GLY A 166 4.99 10.12 0.90
C GLY A 166 3.98 9.44 -0.04
N ARG A 167 4.30 8.25 -0.54
CA ARG A 167 3.41 7.48 -1.43
C ARG A 167 2.09 7.07 -0.76
N ILE A 168 2.09 6.80 0.55
CA ILE A 168 0.83 6.56 1.30
C ILE A 168 -0.09 7.78 1.21
N GLY A 169 0.46 8.97 1.41
CA GLY A 169 -0.28 10.23 1.28
C GLY A 169 -0.83 10.46 -0.13
N GLU A 170 0.00 10.23 -1.16
CA GLU A 170 -0.41 10.38 -2.57
C GLU A 170 -1.54 9.41 -2.95
N ILE A 171 -1.41 8.13 -2.60
CA ILE A 171 -2.43 7.11 -2.86
C ILE A 171 -3.71 7.44 -2.13
N GLY A 172 -3.62 7.82 -0.87
CA GLY A 172 -4.78 8.20 -0.06
C GLY A 172 -5.52 9.41 -0.64
N ALA A 173 -4.80 10.45 -1.07
CA ALA A 173 -5.38 11.64 -1.72
C ALA A 173 -6.04 11.28 -3.06
N ALA A 174 -5.38 10.45 -3.88
CA ALA A 174 -5.92 9.97 -5.14
C ALA A 174 -7.19 9.14 -4.93
N LEU A 175 -7.19 8.24 -3.95
CA LEU A 175 -8.35 7.42 -3.59
C LEU A 175 -9.52 8.29 -3.13
N ALA A 176 -9.27 9.29 -2.28
CA ALA A 176 -10.28 10.26 -1.88
C ALA A 176 -10.86 11.05 -3.07
N GLY A 177 -10.04 11.35 -4.07
CA GLY A 177 -10.49 11.94 -5.34
C GLY A 177 -11.43 11.02 -6.11
N LEU A 178 -11.07 9.74 -6.23
CA LEU A 178 -11.88 8.73 -6.92
C LEU A 178 -13.24 8.50 -6.27
N THR A 179 -13.34 8.59 -4.94
CA THR A 179 -14.63 8.40 -4.23
C THR A 179 -15.66 9.50 -4.53
N ARG A 180 -15.22 10.64 -5.06
CA ARG A 180 -16.10 11.75 -5.49
C ARG A 180 -16.66 11.57 -6.89
N MET A 181 -16.20 10.57 -7.65
CA MET A 181 -16.68 10.29 -9.02
C MET A 181 -18.04 9.57 -8.96
N PRO A 182 -19.15 10.17 -9.43
CA PRO A 182 -20.49 9.64 -9.19
C PRO A 182 -20.73 8.23 -9.79
N LEU A 183 -20.12 7.95 -10.93
CA LEU A 183 -20.30 6.69 -11.65
C LEU A 183 -19.47 5.53 -11.11
N LEU A 184 -18.39 5.81 -10.35
CA LEU A 184 -17.44 4.78 -9.94
C LEU A 184 -18.05 3.81 -8.91
N SER A 185 -18.88 4.30 -7.99
CA SER A 185 -19.62 3.43 -7.05
C SER A 185 -20.56 2.45 -7.76
N GLY A 186 -21.27 2.93 -8.79
CA GLY A 186 -22.17 2.09 -9.59
C GLY A 186 -21.40 1.05 -10.40
N LEU A 187 -20.28 1.46 -11.00
CA LEU A 187 -19.41 0.56 -11.76
C LEU A 187 -18.84 -0.56 -10.88
N LEU A 188 -18.28 -0.24 -9.71
CA LEU A 188 -17.76 -1.25 -8.77
C LEU A 188 -18.86 -2.25 -8.39
N ARG A 189 -20.05 -1.77 -8.04
CA ARG A 189 -21.18 -2.64 -7.69
C ARG A 189 -21.62 -3.54 -8.85
N ALA A 190 -21.71 -2.99 -10.06
CA ALA A 190 -22.11 -3.74 -11.26
C ALA A 190 -21.07 -4.80 -11.66
N MET A 191 -19.78 -4.54 -11.40
CA MET A 191 -18.69 -5.45 -11.73
C MET A 191 -18.51 -6.60 -10.74
N ARG A 192 -19.17 -6.59 -9.57
CA ARG A 192 -18.99 -7.61 -8.53
C ARG A 192 -19.22 -9.03 -9.05
N GLY A 193 -20.40 -9.31 -9.62
CA GLY A 193 -20.71 -10.62 -10.18
C GLY A 193 -19.76 -11.04 -11.30
N PRO A 194 -19.60 -10.23 -12.36
CA PRO A 194 -18.65 -10.51 -13.44
C PRO A 194 -17.21 -10.74 -12.96
N ALA A 195 -16.73 -9.96 -11.99
CA ALA A 195 -15.37 -10.11 -11.45
C ALA A 195 -15.19 -11.46 -10.75
N HIS A 196 -16.12 -11.85 -9.88
CA HIS A 196 -16.07 -13.15 -9.20
C HIS A 196 -16.15 -14.32 -10.19
N LEU A 197 -17.01 -14.25 -11.20
CA LEU A 197 -17.10 -15.26 -12.26
C LEU A 197 -15.81 -15.37 -13.10
N ALA A 198 -15.11 -14.26 -13.29
CA ALA A 198 -13.80 -14.22 -13.98
C ALA A 198 -12.61 -14.64 -13.10
N GLY A 199 -12.82 -15.04 -11.83
CA GLY A 199 -11.77 -15.37 -10.89
C GLY A 199 -10.97 -14.16 -10.43
N LEU A 200 -11.59 -12.97 -10.35
CA LEU A 200 -11.02 -11.69 -9.91
C LEU A 200 -11.67 -11.21 -8.60
N GLY A 201 -12.23 -12.15 -7.83
CA GLY A 201 -13.02 -11.83 -6.64
C GLY A 201 -12.21 -11.13 -5.56
N GLU A 202 -11.00 -11.59 -5.26
CA GLU A 202 -10.15 -11.00 -4.22
C GLU A 202 -9.75 -9.56 -4.53
N LEU A 203 -9.36 -9.30 -5.77
CA LEU A 203 -9.03 -7.96 -6.22
C LEU A 203 -10.25 -7.04 -6.18
N HIS A 204 -11.40 -7.53 -6.66
CA HIS A 204 -12.64 -6.75 -6.64
C HIS A 204 -13.05 -6.37 -5.21
N ASP A 205 -13.07 -7.34 -4.30
CA ASP A 205 -13.44 -7.14 -2.90
C ASP A 205 -12.48 -6.18 -2.20
N PHE A 206 -11.18 -6.27 -2.48
CA PHE A 206 -10.18 -5.31 -2.01
C PHE A 206 -10.49 -3.88 -2.48
N LEU A 207 -10.77 -3.69 -3.78
CA LEU A 207 -11.10 -2.37 -4.35
C LEU A 207 -12.40 -1.82 -3.75
N GLU A 208 -13.42 -2.66 -3.58
CA GLU A 208 -14.71 -2.27 -3.01
C GLU A 208 -14.58 -1.87 -1.53
N ARG A 209 -13.79 -2.61 -0.72
CA ARG A 209 -13.51 -2.26 0.67
C ARG A 209 -12.80 -0.93 0.79
N GLY A 210 -11.72 -0.74 0.04
CA GLY A 210 -10.96 0.52 0.06
C GLY A 210 -11.82 1.72 -0.38
N PHE A 211 -12.55 1.58 -1.48
CA PHE A 211 -13.45 2.62 -1.96
C PHE A 211 -14.53 2.97 -0.94
N SER A 212 -15.18 1.96 -0.35
CA SER A 212 -16.24 2.17 0.65
C SER A 212 -15.70 2.84 1.92
N ALA A 213 -14.54 2.44 2.40
CA ALA A 213 -13.89 3.01 3.57
C ALA A 213 -13.54 4.49 3.38
N PHE A 214 -12.94 4.84 2.23
CA PHE A 214 -12.64 6.24 1.90
C PHE A 214 -13.88 7.08 1.62
N LYS A 215 -14.91 6.50 1.01
CA LYS A 215 -16.19 7.18 0.80
C LYS A 215 -16.88 7.50 2.13
N HIS A 216 -16.85 6.56 3.09
CA HIS A 216 -17.38 6.76 4.44
C HIS A 216 -16.65 7.88 5.17
N MET A 217 -15.33 7.89 5.10
CA MET A 217 -14.49 8.91 5.74
C MET A 217 -14.75 10.32 5.20
N GLY A 218 -15.00 10.48 3.90
CA GLY A 218 -15.20 11.75 3.21
C GLY A 218 -13.89 12.49 2.97
N LYS A 219 -13.65 13.63 3.64
CA LYS A 219 -12.40 14.38 3.53
C LYS A 219 -11.27 13.62 4.23
N ALA A 220 -10.23 13.27 3.48
CA ALA A 220 -9.11 12.45 3.95
C ALA A 220 -7.92 13.28 4.47
N ASP A 221 -7.90 14.60 4.22
CA ASP A 221 -6.71 15.44 4.43
C ASP A 221 -6.14 15.32 5.86
N ALA A 222 -6.99 15.49 6.89
CA ALA A 222 -6.56 15.39 8.28
C ALA A 222 -6.09 13.98 8.66
N PHE A 223 -6.75 12.95 8.16
CA PHE A 223 -6.37 11.55 8.37
C PHE A 223 -4.99 11.25 7.79
N LEU A 224 -4.75 11.65 6.54
CA LEU A 224 -3.47 11.43 5.85
C LEU A 224 -2.34 12.25 6.46
N ALA A 225 -2.61 13.51 6.84
CA ALA A 225 -1.65 14.36 7.51
C ALA A 225 -1.22 13.77 8.86
N THR A 226 -2.16 13.30 9.67
CA THR A 226 -1.86 12.65 10.96
C THR A 226 -0.98 11.42 10.80
N ILE A 227 -1.27 10.57 9.80
CA ILE A 227 -0.44 9.40 9.53
C ILE A 227 0.97 9.81 9.11
N ALA A 228 1.09 10.73 8.14
CA ALA A 228 2.38 11.19 7.64
C ALA A 228 3.23 11.84 8.74
N GLU A 229 2.64 12.68 9.58
CA GLU A 229 3.32 13.34 10.70
C GLU A 229 3.86 12.32 11.71
N ARG A 230 3.02 11.37 12.16
CA ARG A 230 3.43 10.37 13.15
C ARG A 230 4.48 9.40 12.60
N GLU A 231 4.30 8.89 11.39
CA GLU A 231 5.26 7.97 10.79
C GLU A 231 6.60 8.66 10.49
N THR A 232 6.58 9.93 10.07
CA THR A 232 7.81 10.73 9.89
C THR A 232 8.53 10.98 11.21
N ALA A 233 7.82 11.33 12.27
CA ALA A 233 8.40 11.53 13.59
C ALA A 233 9.05 10.23 14.13
N LEU A 234 8.37 9.10 14.01
CA LEU A 234 8.92 7.79 14.40
C LEU A 234 10.15 7.41 13.56
N MET A 235 10.10 7.60 12.26
CA MET A 235 11.22 7.38 11.36
C MET A 235 12.44 8.18 11.79
N GLN A 236 12.27 9.48 12.05
CA GLN A 236 13.33 10.38 12.49
C GLN A 236 13.91 9.94 13.84
N THR A 237 13.05 9.60 14.81
CA THR A 237 13.46 9.10 16.13
C THR A 237 14.31 7.84 16.00
N TRP A 238 13.89 6.87 15.18
CA TRP A 238 14.65 5.64 14.99
C TRP A 238 15.98 5.86 14.30
N PHE A 239 16.08 6.72 13.28
CA PHE A 239 17.36 7.03 12.64
C PHE A 239 18.29 7.86 13.54
N ALA A 240 17.76 8.76 14.38
CA ALA A 240 18.56 9.53 15.34
C ALA A 240 19.13 8.67 16.49
N GLY A 241 18.61 7.47 16.70
CA GLY A 241 19.06 6.59 17.77
C GLY A 241 18.44 6.90 19.14
N SER A 242 17.51 7.84 19.21
CA SER A 242 16.75 8.14 20.42
C SER A 242 15.64 7.10 20.56
N THR A 243 15.74 6.24 21.55
CA THR A 243 14.59 5.49 22.06
C THR A 243 13.98 6.35 23.14
N ASP A 244 13.02 7.20 22.80
CA ASP A 244 12.19 7.84 23.82
C ASP A 244 11.45 6.74 24.59
N ARG A 245 11.71 6.72 25.90
CA ARG A 245 11.11 5.80 26.87
C ARG A 245 9.69 6.25 27.20
#